data_47ba214f4d5650697b1786a83fbdff0f
#
_entry.id   47ba214f4d5650697b1786a83fbdff0f
#
_cell.length_a   1.000
_cell.length_b   1.000
_cell.length_c   1.000
_cell.angle_alpha   90.00
_cell.angle_beta   90.00
_cell.angle_gamma   90.00
#
_symmetry.space_group_name_H-M   'P 1'
#
loop_
_entity.id
_entity.type
_entity.pdbx_description
1 polymer ?
#
loop_
_entity_poly.entity_id
_entity_poly.type
_entity_poly.pdbx_seq_one_letter_code
_entity_poly.pdbx_strand_id
1 'polypeptide(L)'
;MNTARNARTARVAYSGAIHSATPLDGGSTARLRLADGRSVAEADVVWLPPFAVGSIIALGLNYADHVKELAKELTVGSQDEPLVFLKGPNSLIGHQGATRRPAGVAFMHYECELAVVIGRSAKGVQAADAMAHVAGYTVCNDYAVRDHLENWYRPNLRVKNRDGGTVLGPWLVDAAAVPDPHALQLRTWVNGKLIQQGSTAHMVHRIPALIEYLSSFMTLQAGDVVLTGTPEGVVNVDEGDEVVTEIDGIGRLVNHIVGDAVFGR
;
A
#
# COMPACT_ATOMS: atom_id res chain seq x y z
N MET A 1 2.55 -24.32 25.90
CA MET A 1 2.72 -22.86 26.05
C MET A 1 2.41 -22.24 24.71
N ASN A 2 1.26 -21.57 24.62
CA ASN A 2 0.77 -20.96 23.38
C ASN A 2 1.53 -19.62 23.22
N THR A 3 2.65 -19.63 22.49
CA THR A 3 3.29 -18.38 22.08
C THR A 3 2.33 -17.72 21.10
N ALA A 4 1.56 -16.75 21.56
CA ALA A 4 0.80 -15.88 20.69
C ALA A 4 1.79 -15.36 19.63
N ARG A 5 1.70 -15.86 18.39
CA ARG A 5 2.45 -15.33 17.27
C ARG A 5 2.16 -13.83 17.22
N ASN A 6 3.20 -13.02 17.28
CA ASN A 6 3.03 -11.59 17.06
C ASN A 6 2.34 -11.42 15.68
N ALA A 7 1.11 -10.92 15.72
CA ALA A 7 0.31 -10.74 14.52
C ALA A 7 0.91 -9.72 13.53
N ARG A 8 1.98 -9.03 13.93
CA ARG A 8 2.67 -7.98 13.15
C ARG A 8 4.13 -8.32 12.94
N THR A 9 4.58 -8.31 11.70
CA THR A 9 5.98 -8.48 11.31
C THR A 9 6.43 -7.38 10.38
N ALA A 10 7.71 -7.01 10.47
CA ALA A 10 8.37 -6.06 9.60
C ALA A 10 9.65 -6.64 9.03
N ARG A 11 10.23 -5.96 8.05
CA ARG A 11 11.59 -6.15 7.58
C ARG A 11 12.35 -4.85 7.70
N VAL A 12 13.52 -4.92 8.29
CA VAL A 12 14.40 -3.75 8.48
C VAL A 12 15.83 -4.10 8.13
N ALA A 13 16.56 -3.11 7.61
CA ALA A 13 18.01 -3.21 7.49
C ALA A 13 18.65 -2.60 8.73
N TYR A 14 19.56 -3.35 9.37
CA TYR A 14 20.27 -2.94 10.56
C TYR A 14 21.68 -3.57 10.56
N SER A 15 22.72 -2.76 10.85
CA SER A 15 24.12 -3.22 10.89
C SER A 15 24.54 -4.06 9.68
N GLY A 16 24.15 -3.62 8.47
CA GLY A 16 24.54 -4.26 7.20
C GLY A 16 23.79 -5.55 6.84
N ALA A 17 22.75 -5.93 7.58
CA ALA A 17 21.93 -7.11 7.30
C ALA A 17 20.44 -6.80 7.33
N ILE A 18 19.64 -7.64 6.65
CA ILE A 18 18.18 -7.58 6.69
C ILE A 18 17.67 -8.49 7.79
N HIS A 19 16.81 -7.94 8.65
CA HIS A 19 16.19 -8.64 9.75
C HIS A 19 14.68 -8.66 9.65
N SER A 20 14.06 -9.76 10.05
CA SER A 20 12.67 -9.76 10.45
C SER A 20 12.56 -9.11 11.83
N ALA A 21 11.53 -8.32 12.04
CA ALA A 21 11.30 -7.60 13.28
C ALA A 21 9.82 -7.64 13.69
N THR A 22 9.58 -7.43 14.99
CA THR A 22 8.24 -7.32 15.57
C THR A 22 8.18 -6.10 16.49
N PRO A 23 7.00 -5.48 16.68
CA PRO A 23 6.87 -4.37 17.63
C PRO A 23 7.10 -4.88 19.07
N LEU A 24 7.73 -4.05 19.90
CA LEU A 24 7.85 -4.32 21.34
C LEU A 24 6.64 -3.83 22.11
N ASP A 25 6.04 -2.73 21.67
CA ASP A 25 5.00 -2.01 22.38
C ASP A 25 3.69 -1.94 21.55
N GLY A 26 2.90 -3.04 21.57
CA GLY A 26 1.52 -3.04 21.06
C GLY A 26 1.29 -2.63 19.60
N GLY A 27 2.34 -2.60 18.77
CA GLY A 27 2.26 -2.16 17.36
C GLY A 27 2.87 -0.77 17.11
N SER A 28 3.48 -0.13 18.12
CA SER A 28 4.32 1.05 17.95
C SER A 28 5.57 0.71 17.14
N THR A 29 5.99 1.63 16.26
CA THR A 29 7.24 1.53 15.51
C THR A 29 8.46 1.94 16.30
N ALA A 30 8.28 2.65 17.44
CA ALA A 30 9.36 3.28 18.20
C ALA A 30 10.47 2.31 18.64
N ARG A 31 10.11 1.05 18.96
CA ARG A 31 11.07 0.01 19.33
C ARG A 31 10.70 -1.33 18.73
N LEU A 32 11.69 -2.00 18.18
CA LEU A 32 11.54 -3.27 17.48
C LEU A 32 12.35 -4.36 18.16
N ARG A 33 11.84 -5.59 18.12
CA ARG A 33 12.57 -6.81 18.43
C ARG A 33 12.95 -7.50 17.12
N LEU A 34 14.24 -7.64 16.88
CA LEU A 34 14.77 -8.41 15.76
C LEU A 34 14.61 -9.92 16.00
N ALA A 35 14.62 -10.71 14.93
CA ALA A 35 14.50 -12.17 15.01
C ALA A 35 15.61 -12.84 15.85
N ASP A 36 16.78 -12.21 15.94
CA ASP A 36 17.91 -12.67 16.79
C ASP A 36 17.79 -12.26 18.26
N GLY A 37 16.68 -11.62 18.65
CA GLY A 37 16.37 -11.21 20.02
C GLY A 37 16.85 -9.81 20.41
N ARG A 38 17.66 -9.13 19.59
CA ARG A 38 18.08 -7.74 19.86
C ARG A 38 16.90 -6.80 19.82
N SER A 39 16.94 -5.76 20.66
CA SER A 39 15.98 -4.66 20.64
C SER A 39 16.67 -3.43 20.06
N VAL A 40 16.05 -2.81 19.07
CA VAL A 40 16.56 -1.63 18.35
C VAL A 40 15.54 -0.50 18.37
N ALA A 41 15.99 0.74 18.30
CA ALA A 41 15.09 1.88 18.12
C ALA A 41 14.74 2.04 16.63
N GLU A 42 13.61 2.65 16.35
CA GLU A 42 13.17 2.98 14.98
C GLU A 42 14.21 3.82 14.22
N ALA A 43 14.83 4.78 14.91
CA ALA A 43 15.84 5.66 14.32
C ALA A 43 17.15 4.95 13.90
N ASP A 44 17.39 3.72 14.38
CA ASP A 44 18.59 2.96 14.09
C ASP A 44 18.47 2.03 12.88
N VAL A 45 17.28 1.93 12.29
CA VAL A 45 16.99 0.99 11.20
C VAL A 45 16.55 1.70 9.93
N VAL A 46 16.74 1.02 8.80
CA VAL A 46 16.08 1.38 7.53
C VAL A 46 14.93 0.42 7.31
N TRP A 47 13.73 0.95 7.23
CA TRP A 47 12.53 0.16 6.95
C TRP A 47 12.51 -0.31 5.50
N LEU A 48 12.19 -1.57 5.31
CA LEU A 48 11.96 -2.19 4.01
C LEU A 48 10.46 -2.54 3.89
N PRO A 49 9.94 -2.79 2.68
CA PRO A 49 8.64 -3.43 2.55
C PRO A 49 8.56 -4.66 3.46
N PRO A 50 7.46 -4.88 4.22
CA PRO A 50 7.45 -5.80 5.37
C PRO A 50 7.57 -7.28 5.00
N PHE A 51 7.57 -7.60 3.71
CA PHE A 51 7.80 -8.94 3.14
C PHE A 51 8.59 -8.84 1.84
N ALA A 52 9.00 -9.97 1.28
CA ALA A 52 9.59 -10.04 -0.05
C ALA A 52 8.46 -9.91 -1.08
N VAL A 53 8.36 -8.75 -1.71
CA VAL A 53 7.27 -8.42 -2.64
C VAL A 53 7.52 -9.09 -3.99
N GLY A 54 6.49 -9.79 -4.50
CA GLY A 54 6.41 -10.31 -5.86
C GLY A 54 5.84 -9.28 -6.83
N SER A 55 4.80 -9.64 -7.57
CA SER A 55 4.06 -8.72 -8.43
C SER A 55 3.28 -7.69 -7.61
N ILE A 56 3.23 -6.46 -8.10
CA ILE A 56 2.39 -5.40 -7.51
C ILE A 56 1.26 -5.14 -8.47
N ILE A 57 0.07 -5.57 -8.08
CA ILE A 57 -1.16 -5.45 -8.86
C ILE A 57 -1.99 -4.35 -8.20
N ALA A 58 -2.29 -3.28 -8.92
CA ALA A 58 -3.00 -2.13 -8.38
C ALA A 58 -4.34 -1.92 -9.09
N LEU A 59 -5.30 -1.39 -8.34
CA LEU A 59 -6.61 -1.07 -8.86
C LEU A 59 -6.81 0.44 -8.96
N GLY A 60 -7.37 0.87 -10.08
CA GLY A 60 -7.95 2.20 -10.21
C GLY A 60 -9.45 2.17 -9.91
N LEU A 61 -9.97 3.28 -9.37
CA LEU A 61 -11.42 3.53 -9.25
C LEU A 61 -12.22 2.47 -8.47
N ASN A 62 -11.63 1.88 -7.44
CA ASN A 62 -12.28 0.82 -6.66
C ASN A 62 -13.07 1.31 -5.42
N TYR A 63 -13.22 2.62 -5.25
CA TYR A 63 -14.07 3.19 -4.19
C TYR A 63 -15.18 4.04 -4.80
N ALA A 64 -16.42 3.80 -4.36
CA ALA A 64 -17.61 4.42 -4.95
C ALA A 64 -17.59 5.96 -4.87
N ASP A 65 -16.98 6.51 -3.81
CA ASP A 65 -16.91 7.96 -3.61
C ASP A 65 -15.82 8.57 -4.52
N HIS A 66 -14.68 7.90 -4.67
CA HIS A 66 -13.61 8.32 -5.58
C HIS A 66 -14.03 8.24 -7.06
N VAL A 67 -14.83 7.25 -7.43
CA VAL A 67 -15.43 7.18 -8.78
C VAL A 67 -16.28 8.42 -9.07
N LYS A 68 -17.09 8.89 -8.10
CA LYS A 68 -17.92 10.09 -8.24
C LYS A 68 -17.07 11.37 -8.32
N GLU A 69 -15.98 11.45 -7.54
CA GLU A 69 -15.03 12.57 -7.56
C GLU A 69 -14.42 12.73 -8.97
N LEU A 70 -13.99 11.63 -9.58
CA LEU A 70 -13.33 11.61 -10.89
C LEU A 70 -14.29 11.56 -12.09
N ALA A 71 -15.56 11.25 -11.90
CA ALA A 71 -16.57 11.17 -12.99
C ALA A 71 -16.74 12.49 -13.76
N LYS A 72 -16.32 13.62 -13.17
CA LYS A 72 -16.30 14.94 -13.83
C LYS A 72 -15.13 15.10 -14.81
N GLU A 73 -14.06 14.33 -14.63
CA GLU A 73 -12.82 14.44 -15.39
C GLU A 73 -12.59 13.26 -16.35
N LEU A 74 -13.20 12.12 -16.07
CA LEU A 74 -13.05 10.88 -16.84
C LEU A 74 -14.42 10.41 -17.32
N THR A 75 -14.54 10.08 -18.62
CA THR A 75 -15.67 9.31 -19.12
C THR A 75 -15.53 7.88 -18.59
N VAL A 76 -16.03 7.62 -17.40
CA VAL A 76 -16.05 6.30 -16.80
C VAL A 76 -17.30 5.58 -17.28
N GLY A 77 -17.13 4.55 -18.13
CA GLY A 77 -18.20 3.62 -18.48
C GLY A 77 -18.62 2.77 -17.27
N SER A 78 -19.67 1.94 -17.43
CA SER A 78 -20.03 0.96 -16.40
C SER A 78 -18.82 0.11 -16.03
N GLN A 79 -18.48 0.04 -14.73
CA GLN A 79 -17.34 -0.75 -14.26
C GLN A 79 -17.81 -2.16 -13.92
N ASP A 80 -18.08 -2.96 -14.96
CA ASP A 80 -18.43 -4.37 -14.77
C ASP A 80 -17.20 -5.20 -14.38
N GLU A 81 -15.99 -4.72 -14.73
CA GLU A 81 -14.71 -5.37 -14.40
C GLU A 81 -13.75 -4.40 -13.69
N PRO A 82 -12.87 -4.92 -12.78
CA PRO A 82 -11.86 -4.12 -12.11
C PRO A 82 -10.88 -3.48 -13.11
N LEU A 83 -10.60 -2.18 -12.93
CA LEU A 83 -9.52 -1.50 -13.65
C LEU A 83 -8.19 -1.84 -13.01
N VAL A 84 -7.37 -2.66 -13.65
CA VAL A 84 -6.13 -3.21 -13.08
C VAL A 84 -4.91 -2.73 -13.85
N PHE A 85 -3.82 -2.45 -13.13
CA PHE A 85 -2.51 -2.16 -13.70
C PHE A 85 -1.39 -2.75 -12.82
N LEU A 86 -0.19 -2.87 -13.39
CA LEU A 86 0.99 -3.34 -12.65
C LEU A 86 1.89 -2.18 -12.24
N LYS A 87 2.55 -2.33 -11.10
CA LYS A 87 3.62 -1.45 -10.64
C LYS A 87 4.94 -2.21 -10.60
N GLY A 88 6.01 -1.52 -10.99
CA GLY A 88 7.36 -2.09 -11.03
C GLY A 88 8.02 -2.14 -9.64
N PRO A 89 8.96 -3.06 -9.43
CA PRO A 89 9.68 -3.16 -8.17
C PRO A 89 10.56 -1.93 -7.86
N ASN A 90 10.93 -1.14 -8.88
CA ASN A 90 11.64 0.13 -8.71
C ASN A 90 10.82 1.16 -7.91
N SER A 91 9.50 1.03 -7.91
CA SER A 91 8.62 1.95 -7.18
C SER A 91 8.56 1.70 -5.67
N LEU A 92 9.06 0.54 -5.20
CA LEU A 92 8.91 0.10 -3.80
C LEU A 92 9.88 0.78 -2.85
N ILE A 93 9.32 1.30 -1.75
CA ILE A 93 10.06 1.71 -0.55
C ILE A 93 9.29 1.29 0.71
N GLY A 94 9.96 1.31 1.86
CA GLY A 94 9.37 1.00 3.16
C GLY A 94 8.87 2.23 3.92
N HIS A 95 8.37 1.99 5.11
CA HIS A 95 8.03 3.00 6.11
C HIS A 95 9.20 3.97 6.35
N GLN A 96 8.93 5.25 6.66
CA GLN A 96 9.92 6.34 6.78
C GLN A 96 10.72 6.60 5.49
N GLY A 97 10.33 6.01 4.36
CA GLY A 97 10.99 6.21 3.08
C GLY A 97 10.72 7.59 2.49
N ALA A 98 11.56 7.98 1.53
CA ALA A 98 11.42 9.24 0.81
C ALA A 98 10.87 9.00 -0.60
N THR A 99 9.72 9.59 -0.91
CA THR A 99 9.13 9.59 -2.25
C THR A 99 9.53 10.85 -2.99
N ARG A 100 10.03 10.67 -4.22
CA ARG A 100 10.49 11.78 -5.05
C ARG A 100 9.33 12.47 -5.77
N ARG A 101 9.18 13.76 -5.55
CA ARG A 101 8.39 14.66 -6.40
C ARG A 101 9.27 15.20 -7.53
N PRO A 102 8.99 14.88 -8.81
CA PRO A 102 9.79 15.39 -9.93
C PRO A 102 9.64 16.92 -10.08
N ALA A 103 10.70 17.59 -10.50
CA ALA A 103 10.65 19.01 -10.80
C ALA A 103 9.63 19.31 -11.92
N GLY A 104 8.95 20.44 -11.82
CA GLY A 104 7.98 20.91 -12.81
C GLY A 104 6.63 20.17 -12.82
N VAL A 105 6.40 19.23 -11.91
CA VAL A 105 5.11 18.55 -11.75
C VAL A 105 4.13 19.48 -11.03
N ALA A 106 2.96 19.71 -11.64
CA ALA A 106 1.92 20.53 -11.05
C ALA A 106 1.11 19.77 -9.98
N PHE A 107 0.82 18.47 -10.24
CA PHE A 107 -0.04 17.70 -9.34
C PHE A 107 0.49 16.28 -9.11
N MET A 108 0.96 16.01 -7.89
CA MET A 108 1.26 14.68 -7.38
C MET A 108 0.46 14.45 -6.10
N HIS A 109 -0.18 13.31 -5.98
CA HIS A 109 -0.93 12.96 -4.77
C HIS A 109 -0.61 11.55 -4.28
N TYR A 110 -0.87 11.34 -3.00
CA TYR A 110 -0.90 10.05 -2.35
C TYR A 110 -2.21 9.32 -2.62
N GLU A 111 -2.23 8.02 -2.41
CA GLU A 111 -3.44 7.20 -2.35
C GLU A 111 -3.30 6.20 -1.20
N CYS A 112 -4.10 6.41 -0.14
CA CYS A 112 -4.17 5.50 1.00
C CYS A 112 -4.91 4.23 0.60
N GLU A 113 -4.23 3.08 0.68
CA GLU A 113 -4.78 1.80 0.25
C GLU A 113 -4.54 0.68 1.25
N LEU A 114 -5.53 -0.19 1.43
CA LEU A 114 -5.31 -1.50 2.01
C LEU A 114 -4.58 -2.36 0.97
N ALA A 115 -3.42 -2.88 1.32
CA ALA A 115 -2.66 -3.81 0.50
C ALA A 115 -2.90 -5.25 1.00
N VAL A 116 -3.39 -6.10 0.11
CA VAL A 116 -3.68 -7.52 0.38
C VAL A 116 -2.49 -8.35 -0.09
N VAL A 117 -1.89 -9.13 0.81
CA VAL A 117 -0.71 -9.95 0.51
C VAL A 117 -1.12 -11.40 0.28
N ILE A 118 -0.78 -11.93 -0.88
CA ILE A 118 -1.03 -13.33 -1.23
C ILE A 118 -0.05 -14.23 -0.48
N GLY A 119 -0.55 -15.24 0.20
CA GLY A 119 0.25 -16.20 0.97
C GLY A 119 0.36 -17.58 0.35
N ARG A 120 -0.56 -17.92 -0.52
CA ARG A 120 -0.62 -19.20 -1.21
C ARG A 120 -1.02 -18.98 -2.66
N SER A 121 -0.35 -19.68 -3.58
CA SER A 121 -0.64 -19.60 -5.01
C SER A 121 -2.15 -19.75 -5.29
N ALA A 122 -2.68 -18.87 -6.15
CA ALA A 122 -4.08 -18.82 -6.53
C ALA A 122 -4.21 -18.81 -8.06
N LYS A 123 -4.92 -19.81 -8.62
CA LYS A 123 -5.26 -19.90 -10.04
C LYS A 123 -6.66 -20.47 -10.18
N GLY A 124 -7.56 -19.74 -10.84
CA GLY A 124 -8.96 -20.13 -11.04
C GLY A 124 -9.74 -20.28 -9.73
N VAL A 125 -9.41 -19.46 -8.72
CA VAL A 125 -10.02 -19.53 -7.38
C VAL A 125 -11.39 -18.87 -7.43
N GLN A 126 -12.39 -19.50 -6.80
CA GLN A 126 -13.71 -18.90 -6.63
C GLN A 126 -13.72 -17.93 -5.45
N ALA A 127 -14.57 -16.91 -5.48
CA ALA A 127 -14.66 -15.88 -4.43
C ALA A 127 -14.86 -16.49 -3.02
N ALA A 128 -15.62 -17.58 -2.92
CA ALA A 128 -15.88 -18.28 -1.65
C ALA A 128 -14.60 -18.83 -0.99
N ASP A 129 -13.59 -19.17 -1.78
CA ASP A 129 -12.32 -19.75 -1.29
C ASP A 129 -11.17 -18.73 -1.26
N ALA A 130 -11.38 -17.53 -1.80
CA ALA A 130 -10.34 -16.54 -2.06
C ALA A 130 -9.57 -16.14 -0.80
N MET A 131 -10.26 -15.94 0.32
CA MET A 131 -9.64 -15.47 1.56
C MET A 131 -8.64 -16.48 2.16
N ALA A 132 -8.75 -17.77 1.81
CA ALA A 132 -7.79 -18.79 2.22
C ALA A 132 -6.42 -18.63 1.53
N HIS A 133 -6.30 -17.79 0.53
CA HIS A 133 -5.06 -17.47 -0.18
C HIS A 133 -4.36 -16.20 0.35
N VAL A 134 -4.98 -15.47 1.28
CA VAL A 134 -4.44 -14.24 1.86
C VAL A 134 -3.54 -14.55 3.04
N ALA A 135 -2.29 -14.07 3.00
CA ALA A 135 -1.36 -14.14 4.14
C ALA A 135 -1.65 -13.06 5.19
N GLY A 136 -2.02 -11.88 4.73
CA GLY A 136 -2.24 -10.74 5.60
C GLY A 136 -2.38 -9.43 4.84
N TYR A 137 -2.25 -8.35 5.58
CA TYR A 137 -2.51 -6.99 5.11
C TYR A 137 -1.39 -6.05 5.53
N THR A 138 -1.20 -5.00 4.73
CA THR A 138 -0.32 -3.89 5.07
C THR A 138 -0.93 -2.57 4.58
N VAL A 139 -0.39 -1.44 5.03
CA VAL A 139 -0.76 -0.13 4.49
C VAL A 139 0.06 0.14 3.25
N CYS A 140 -0.56 0.70 2.23
CA CYS A 140 0.12 1.23 1.05
C CYS A 140 -0.17 2.72 0.88
N ASN A 141 0.82 3.43 0.35
CA ASN A 141 0.66 4.75 -0.22
C ASN A 141 1.07 4.68 -1.69
N ASP A 142 0.07 4.73 -2.60
CA ASP A 142 0.29 4.64 -4.05
C ASP A 142 0.33 6.03 -4.68
N TYR A 143 1.54 6.57 -4.88
CA TYR A 143 1.70 7.90 -5.45
C TYR A 143 1.39 7.95 -6.94
N ALA A 144 0.70 9.03 -7.35
CA ALA A 144 0.36 9.31 -8.73
C ALA A 144 0.78 10.72 -9.15
N VAL A 145 1.50 10.81 -10.27
CA VAL A 145 1.83 12.09 -10.93
C VAL A 145 0.80 12.35 -12.02
N ARG A 146 -0.22 13.15 -11.71
CA ARG A 146 -1.38 13.38 -12.57
C ARG A 146 -1.07 14.10 -13.87
N ASP A 147 -0.04 14.91 -13.92
CA ASP A 147 0.44 15.61 -15.12
C ASP A 147 0.74 14.64 -16.28
N HIS A 148 0.93 13.37 -15.99
CA HIS A 148 1.26 12.34 -16.96
C HIS A 148 0.10 11.40 -17.31
N LEU A 149 -1.14 11.76 -16.91
CA LEU A 149 -2.32 11.03 -17.36
C LEU A 149 -2.49 11.18 -18.86
N GLU A 150 -2.35 10.07 -19.57
CA GLU A 150 -2.57 9.99 -21.01
C GLU A 150 -3.99 9.51 -21.30
N ASN A 151 -4.63 10.06 -22.37
CA ASN A 151 -6.08 9.97 -22.54
C ASN A 151 -6.59 8.69 -23.18
N TRP A 152 -5.73 7.79 -23.63
CA TRP A 152 -6.17 6.55 -24.25
C TRP A 152 -5.07 5.49 -24.19
N TYR A 153 -5.46 4.22 -24.18
CA TYR A 153 -4.59 3.05 -24.11
C TYR A 153 -3.49 3.17 -23.03
N ARG A 154 -3.91 3.12 -21.77
CA ARG A 154 -3.10 3.51 -20.62
C ARG A 154 -2.51 2.32 -19.86
N PRO A 155 -1.22 2.13 -19.88
CA PRO A 155 -0.57 1.26 -18.90
C PRO A 155 -0.38 1.90 -17.51
N ASN A 156 -0.75 3.16 -17.29
CA ASN A 156 -0.43 3.95 -16.08
C ASN A 156 1.07 3.97 -15.71
N LEU A 157 1.92 3.61 -16.65
CA LEU A 157 3.33 3.36 -16.36
C LEU A 157 4.03 4.62 -15.85
N ARG A 158 3.91 5.73 -16.57
CA ARG A 158 4.56 6.99 -16.20
C ARG A 158 3.93 7.67 -14.98
N VAL A 159 2.64 7.47 -14.79
CA VAL A 159 1.87 8.05 -13.67
C VAL A 159 2.24 7.39 -12.36
N LYS A 160 2.33 6.05 -12.33
CA LYS A 160 2.33 5.20 -11.15
C LYS A 160 3.63 4.46 -10.86
N ASN A 161 4.60 4.46 -11.80
CA ASN A 161 5.82 3.65 -11.67
C ASN A 161 7.10 4.48 -11.48
N ARG A 162 6.98 5.59 -10.75
CA ARG A 162 8.12 6.38 -10.32
C ARG A 162 8.90 5.67 -9.21
N ASP A 163 10.22 5.85 -9.20
CA ASP A 163 11.07 5.32 -8.14
C ASP A 163 10.59 5.85 -6.78
N GLY A 164 10.39 4.94 -5.82
CA GLY A 164 9.88 5.26 -4.50
C GLY A 164 8.41 5.71 -4.46
N GLY A 165 7.63 5.48 -5.52
CA GLY A 165 6.21 5.86 -5.61
C GLY A 165 5.23 4.82 -5.04
N THR A 166 5.71 3.73 -4.43
CA THR A 166 4.89 2.72 -3.75
C THR A 166 5.47 2.46 -2.36
N VAL A 167 4.83 2.99 -1.35
CA VAL A 167 5.30 2.85 0.05
C VAL A 167 4.48 1.75 0.72
N LEU A 168 5.14 0.71 1.24
CA LEU A 168 4.48 -0.40 1.93
C LEU A 168 4.97 -0.52 3.38
N GLY A 169 4.06 -0.69 4.32
CA GLY A 169 4.41 -0.95 5.72
C GLY A 169 3.46 -0.34 6.73
N PRO A 170 3.94 -0.13 7.97
CA PRO A 170 5.19 -0.64 8.53
C PRO A 170 5.19 -2.16 8.74
N TRP A 171 3.99 -2.76 8.89
CA TRP A 171 3.77 -4.15 9.28
C TRP A 171 3.12 -4.97 8.17
N LEU A 172 3.48 -6.23 8.05
CA LEU A 172 2.58 -7.27 7.58
C LEU A 172 1.78 -7.75 8.78
N VAL A 173 0.47 -7.56 8.75
CA VAL A 173 -0.48 -8.04 9.76
C VAL A 173 -1.09 -9.34 9.28
N ASP A 174 -0.98 -10.39 10.07
CA ASP A 174 -1.54 -11.72 9.75
C ASP A 174 -3.04 -11.62 9.46
N ALA A 175 -3.51 -12.31 8.42
CA ALA A 175 -4.93 -12.31 8.03
C ALA A 175 -5.86 -12.72 9.19
N ALA A 176 -5.43 -13.66 10.03
CA ALA A 176 -6.21 -14.11 11.20
C ALA A 176 -6.37 -13.03 12.28
N ALA A 177 -5.54 -12.00 12.27
CA ALA A 177 -5.63 -10.86 13.20
C ALA A 177 -6.56 -9.75 12.69
N VAL A 178 -7.10 -9.86 11.49
CA VAL A 178 -8.02 -8.90 10.86
C VAL A 178 -9.34 -9.61 10.56
N PRO A 179 -10.30 -9.62 11.51
CA PRO A 179 -11.54 -10.38 11.36
C PRO A 179 -12.39 -9.99 10.16
N ASP A 180 -12.44 -8.68 9.85
CA ASP A 180 -13.15 -8.17 8.67
C ASP A 180 -12.34 -7.08 7.97
N PRO A 181 -11.64 -7.39 6.88
CA PRO A 181 -10.87 -6.42 6.10
C PRO A 181 -11.75 -5.42 5.33
N HIS A 182 -13.08 -5.62 5.29
CA HIS A 182 -14.03 -4.72 4.66
C HIS A 182 -14.76 -3.80 5.66
N ALA A 183 -14.26 -3.70 6.90
CA ALA A 183 -14.81 -2.82 7.93
C ALA A 183 -13.73 -1.92 8.58
N LEU A 184 -12.65 -1.63 7.85
CA LEU A 184 -11.53 -0.84 8.35
C LEU A 184 -11.70 0.63 7.97
N GLN A 185 -11.27 1.54 8.87
CA GLN A 185 -11.17 2.96 8.57
C GLN A 185 -9.77 3.29 8.03
N LEU A 186 -9.73 4.12 7.00
CA LEU A 186 -8.51 4.65 6.41
C LEU A 186 -8.45 6.16 6.68
N ARG A 187 -7.27 6.68 7.02
CA ARG A 187 -7.04 8.12 7.24
C ARG A 187 -5.70 8.51 6.68
N THR A 188 -5.63 9.72 6.12
CA THR A 188 -4.35 10.31 5.73
C THR A 188 -4.24 11.72 6.28
N TRP A 189 -3.07 12.00 6.87
CA TRP A 189 -2.67 13.33 7.31
C TRP A 189 -1.53 13.83 6.42
N VAL A 190 -1.58 15.09 6.07
CA VAL A 190 -0.47 15.81 5.44
C VAL A 190 -0.03 16.89 6.41
N ASN A 191 1.24 16.89 6.81
CA ASN A 191 1.81 17.79 7.80
C ASN A 191 0.97 17.88 9.10
N GLY A 192 0.52 16.72 9.59
CA GLY A 192 -0.29 16.59 10.79
C GLY A 192 -1.76 16.98 10.65
N LYS A 193 -2.20 17.50 9.49
CA LYS A 193 -3.61 17.83 9.23
C LYS A 193 -4.32 16.63 8.59
N LEU A 194 -5.45 16.20 9.16
CA LEU A 194 -6.31 15.17 8.58
C LEU A 194 -6.90 15.69 7.26
N ILE A 195 -6.63 15.00 6.15
CA ILE A 195 -7.04 15.37 4.80
C ILE A 195 -8.02 14.36 4.22
N GLN A 196 -7.68 13.06 4.31
CA GLN A 196 -8.49 12.00 3.73
C GLN A 196 -9.03 11.08 4.81
N GLN A 197 -10.27 10.64 4.66
CA GLN A 197 -10.89 9.65 5.52
C GLN A 197 -11.86 8.80 4.72
N GLY A 198 -11.84 7.48 4.94
CA GLY A 198 -12.72 6.55 4.25
C GLY A 198 -12.81 5.21 4.94
N SER A 199 -13.53 4.27 4.33
CA SER A 199 -13.71 2.92 4.85
C SER A 199 -13.61 1.88 3.74
N THR A 200 -12.94 0.76 4.02
CA THR A 200 -12.90 -0.41 3.12
C THR A 200 -14.27 -1.00 2.83
N ALA A 201 -15.30 -0.63 3.59
CA ALA A 201 -16.69 -1.01 3.31
C ALA A 201 -17.21 -0.42 1.98
N HIS A 202 -16.59 0.66 1.49
CA HIS A 202 -17.00 1.35 0.26
C HIS A 202 -16.28 0.84 -1.00
N MET A 203 -15.51 -0.27 -0.91
CA MET A 203 -14.94 -0.93 -2.06
C MET A 203 -16.03 -1.38 -3.03
N VAL A 204 -15.87 -1.04 -4.32
CA VAL A 204 -16.74 -1.51 -5.42
C VAL A 204 -16.52 -3.01 -5.64
N HIS A 205 -15.27 -3.40 -5.86
CA HIS A 205 -14.88 -4.80 -5.95
C HIS A 205 -14.22 -5.21 -4.63
N ARG A 206 -14.85 -6.11 -3.90
CA ARG A 206 -14.34 -6.64 -2.64
C ARG A 206 -13.19 -7.62 -2.85
N ILE A 207 -12.36 -7.83 -1.84
CA ILE A 207 -11.15 -8.68 -1.90
C ILE A 207 -11.41 -10.07 -2.49
N PRO A 208 -12.48 -10.82 -2.10
CA PRO A 208 -12.76 -12.12 -2.72
C PRO A 208 -12.98 -12.05 -4.23
N ALA A 209 -13.76 -11.05 -4.70
CA ALA A 209 -14.02 -10.86 -6.12
C ALA A 209 -12.75 -10.46 -6.90
N LEU A 210 -11.86 -9.66 -6.28
CA LEU A 210 -10.57 -9.30 -6.88
C LEU A 210 -9.67 -10.52 -7.08
N ILE A 211 -9.56 -11.39 -6.07
CA ILE A 211 -8.75 -12.61 -6.16
C ILE A 211 -9.35 -13.57 -7.20
N GLU A 212 -10.66 -13.76 -7.23
CA GLU A 212 -11.35 -14.54 -8.26
C GLU A 212 -11.05 -13.99 -9.65
N TYR A 213 -11.27 -12.71 -9.88
CA TYR A 213 -11.04 -12.06 -11.17
C TYR A 213 -9.58 -12.21 -11.62
N LEU A 214 -8.62 -11.81 -10.80
CA LEU A 214 -7.20 -11.88 -11.13
C LEU A 214 -6.74 -13.31 -11.36
N SER A 215 -7.13 -14.25 -10.50
CA SER A 215 -6.72 -15.64 -10.62
C SER A 215 -7.36 -16.37 -11.81
N SER A 216 -8.41 -15.83 -12.42
CA SER A 216 -9.04 -16.42 -13.61
C SER A 216 -8.10 -16.43 -14.81
N PHE A 217 -7.32 -15.37 -15.01
CA PHE A 217 -6.41 -15.23 -16.16
C PHE A 217 -4.92 -15.33 -15.82
N MET A 218 -4.49 -14.96 -14.61
CA MET A 218 -3.09 -15.05 -14.17
C MET A 218 -2.96 -15.92 -12.92
N THR A 219 -1.76 -16.43 -12.63
CA THR A 219 -1.49 -17.10 -11.36
C THR A 219 -0.92 -16.09 -10.37
N LEU A 220 -1.63 -15.86 -9.27
CA LEU A 220 -1.10 -15.10 -8.14
C LEU A 220 -0.17 -16.01 -7.34
N GLN A 221 1.01 -15.50 -6.97
CA GLN A 221 2.02 -16.22 -6.19
C GLN A 221 2.08 -15.71 -4.75
N ALA A 222 2.64 -16.52 -3.86
CA ALA A 222 2.95 -16.05 -2.51
C ALA A 222 3.93 -14.86 -2.58
N GLY A 223 3.60 -13.77 -1.89
CA GLY A 223 4.34 -12.52 -1.94
C GLY A 223 3.81 -11.51 -2.97
N ASP A 224 2.91 -11.89 -3.88
CA ASP A 224 2.21 -10.90 -4.69
C ASP A 224 1.32 -10.03 -3.81
N VAL A 225 1.16 -8.78 -4.19
CA VAL A 225 0.35 -7.80 -3.45
C VAL A 225 -0.70 -7.19 -4.36
N VAL A 226 -1.93 -7.12 -3.85
CA VAL A 226 -3.05 -6.44 -4.51
C VAL A 226 -3.34 -5.14 -3.74
N LEU A 227 -3.13 -4.00 -4.39
CA LEU A 227 -3.49 -2.68 -3.88
C LEU A 227 -4.95 -2.43 -4.22
N THR A 228 -5.77 -2.15 -3.20
CA THR A 228 -7.24 -2.21 -3.34
C THR A 228 -7.90 -0.90 -3.76
N GLY A 229 -7.12 0.11 -4.11
CA GLY A 229 -7.61 1.44 -4.42
C GLY A 229 -7.78 2.33 -3.18
N THR A 230 -8.08 3.59 -3.41
CA THR A 230 -8.19 4.64 -2.39
C THR A 230 -9.57 5.27 -2.36
N PRO A 231 -10.08 5.72 -1.18
CA PRO A 231 -11.26 6.57 -1.10
C PRO A 231 -11.00 7.99 -1.67
N GLU A 232 -12.05 8.81 -1.79
CA GLU A 232 -11.95 10.22 -2.15
C GLU A 232 -11.10 11.04 -1.16
N GLY A 233 -10.71 12.27 -1.54
CA GLY A 233 -10.01 13.21 -0.66
C GLY A 233 -8.49 13.21 -0.85
N VAL A 234 -7.98 12.79 -2.01
CA VAL A 234 -6.58 12.96 -2.36
C VAL A 234 -6.27 14.43 -2.70
N VAL A 235 -5.11 14.91 -2.24
CA VAL A 235 -4.66 16.29 -2.49
C VAL A 235 -3.24 16.31 -3.04
N ASN A 236 -2.86 17.43 -3.68
CA ASN A 236 -1.48 17.64 -4.07
C ASN A 236 -0.56 17.66 -2.85
N VAL A 237 0.62 17.06 -2.98
CA VAL A 237 1.68 17.09 -1.98
C VAL A 237 2.94 17.67 -2.59
N ASP A 238 3.65 18.49 -1.81
CA ASP A 238 4.82 19.22 -2.24
C ASP A 238 6.11 18.73 -1.55
N GLU A 239 7.25 19.16 -2.06
CA GLU A 239 8.54 18.88 -1.43
C GLU A 239 8.57 19.42 0.00
N GLY A 240 9.01 18.56 0.94
CA GLY A 240 9.04 18.84 2.38
C GLY A 240 7.82 18.31 3.13
N ASP A 241 6.77 17.85 2.45
CA ASP A 241 5.59 17.32 3.11
C ASP A 241 5.87 15.95 3.76
N GLU A 242 5.27 15.77 4.96
CA GLU A 242 5.11 14.50 5.61
C GLU A 242 3.70 13.97 5.33
N VAL A 243 3.62 12.77 4.78
CA VAL A 243 2.36 12.05 4.54
C VAL A 243 2.26 10.86 5.50
N VAL A 244 1.23 10.87 6.33
CA VAL A 244 0.96 9.79 7.28
C VAL A 244 -0.34 9.12 6.91
N THR A 245 -0.28 7.84 6.59
CA THR A 245 -1.41 7.01 6.16
C THR A 245 -1.66 5.93 7.20
N GLU A 246 -2.90 5.82 7.70
CA GLU A 246 -3.26 4.89 8.76
C GLU A 246 -4.48 4.06 8.38
N ILE A 247 -4.42 2.77 8.68
CA ILE A 247 -5.56 1.86 8.58
C ILE A 247 -5.75 1.17 9.92
N ASP A 248 -6.96 1.26 10.46
CA ASP A 248 -7.31 0.70 11.77
C ASP A 248 -6.95 -0.80 11.84
N GLY A 249 -6.27 -1.18 12.91
CA GLY A 249 -5.82 -2.56 13.13
C GLY A 249 -4.60 -3.00 12.31
N ILE A 250 -4.25 -2.28 11.24
CA ILE A 250 -3.11 -2.61 10.37
C ILE A 250 -1.87 -1.84 10.81
N GLY A 251 -1.89 -0.51 10.75
CA GLY A 251 -0.75 0.30 11.14
C GLY A 251 -0.78 1.72 10.62
N ARG A 252 0.27 2.44 10.96
CA ARG A 252 0.52 3.84 10.61
C ARG A 252 1.81 3.94 9.79
N LEU A 253 1.67 4.26 8.52
CA LEU A 253 2.75 4.41 7.54
C LEU A 253 3.14 5.88 7.43
N VAL A 254 4.41 6.18 7.63
CA VAL A 254 4.97 7.54 7.47
C VAL A 254 5.83 7.58 6.22
N ASN A 255 5.72 8.66 5.45
CA ASN A 255 6.47 8.87 4.24
C ASN A 255 6.80 10.37 4.07
N HIS A 256 7.96 10.68 3.50
CA HIS A 256 8.43 12.05 3.30
C HIS A 256 8.55 12.35 1.81
N ILE A 257 8.10 13.53 1.39
CA ILE A 257 8.21 13.99 0.01
C ILE A 257 9.50 14.79 -0.15
N VAL A 258 10.33 14.40 -1.10
CA VAL A 258 11.60 15.05 -1.39
C VAL A 258 11.68 15.48 -2.84
N GLY A 259 12.43 16.55 -3.11
CA GLY A 259 12.69 17.04 -4.47
C GLY A 259 13.89 16.36 -5.13
N ASP A 260 14.14 16.74 -6.38
CA ASP A 260 15.23 16.21 -7.21
C ASP A 260 16.62 16.47 -6.62
N ALA A 261 16.79 17.58 -5.86
CA ALA A 261 18.08 17.97 -5.31
C ALA A 261 18.65 16.92 -4.33
N VAL A 262 17.79 16.15 -3.63
CA VAL A 262 18.22 15.09 -2.71
C VAL A 262 18.95 13.95 -3.43
N PHE A 263 18.68 13.77 -4.73
CA PHE A 263 19.29 12.72 -5.54
C PHE A 263 20.45 13.23 -6.41
N GLY A 264 20.88 14.48 -6.22
CA GLY A 264 22.01 15.07 -6.95
C GLY A 264 21.75 15.27 -8.44
N ARG A 265 20.53 15.53 -8.83
CA ARG A 265 20.10 15.74 -10.23
C ARG A 265 19.44 17.09 -10.42
#